data_10cca373f52113bb7b100dcf342f9a9d
#
_entry.id   10cca373f52113bb7b100dcf342f9a9d
#
_cell.length_a   1.000
_cell.length_b   1.000
_cell.length_c   1.000
_cell.angle_alpha   90.00
_cell.angle_beta   90.00
_cell.angle_gamma   90.00
#
_symmetry.space_group_name_H-M   'P 1'
#
loop_
_entity.id
_entity.type
_entity.pdbx_description
1 polymer ?
#
loop_
_entity_poly.entity_id
_entity_poly.type
_entity_poly.pdbx_seq_one_letter_code
_entity_poly.pdbx_strand_id
1 'polypeptide(L)'
;MKWNKKFIYPKSQRSLIDGKRHYDIEHTKLPSVTTIISATQSEEKKKSLADWKARLGAQAADRVRDIAAMRGTAMHTYLDAYIRGTGHKDLTSVGQEAEPMAKKIISEGLIDLNEIWGSEVTLYYPELYAGATDVVG
;
A
#
# COMPACT_ATOMS: atom_id res chain seq x y z
N MET A 1 19.13 10.97 -0.83
CA MET A 1 18.00 11.07 -1.80
C MET A 1 17.61 12.52 -2.00
N LYS A 2 17.45 12.93 -3.23
CA LYS A 2 17.08 14.29 -3.59
C LYS A 2 15.62 14.30 -4.08
N TRP A 3 14.82 15.27 -3.58
CA TRP A 3 13.46 15.45 -4.08
C TRP A 3 13.44 16.29 -5.35
N ASN A 4 12.68 15.83 -6.35
CA ASN A 4 12.36 16.58 -7.54
C ASN A 4 10.84 16.78 -7.60
N LYS A 5 10.40 18.00 -7.34
CA LYS A 5 8.98 18.37 -7.22
C LYS A 5 8.34 18.77 -8.55
N LYS A 6 8.95 18.47 -9.70
CA LYS A 6 8.39 18.84 -11.00
C LYS A 6 7.12 18.08 -11.36
N PHE A 7 6.92 16.90 -10.80
CA PHE A 7 5.74 16.09 -11.07
C PHE A 7 4.61 16.47 -10.11
N ILE A 8 3.42 16.65 -10.66
CA ILE A 8 2.21 17.00 -9.91
C ILE A 8 1.27 15.80 -9.98
N TYR A 9 0.80 15.37 -8.82
CA TYR A 9 -0.11 14.24 -8.70
C TYR A 9 -1.53 14.73 -8.40
N PRO A 10 -2.57 14.01 -8.88
CA PRO A 10 -3.95 14.40 -8.61
C PRO A 10 -4.28 14.28 -7.13
N LYS A 11 -5.13 15.17 -6.65
CA LYS A 11 -5.78 14.98 -5.35
C LYS A 11 -6.81 13.88 -5.50
N SER A 12 -6.78 12.91 -4.59
CA SER A 12 -7.71 11.80 -4.60
C SER A 12 -8.28 11.56 -3.22
N GLN A 13 -9.50 11.01 -3.20
CA GLN A 13 -10.15 10.55 -1.98
C GLN A 13 -10.58 9.10 -2.18
N ARG A 14 -10.27 8.24 -1.22
CA ARG A 14 -10.76 6.87 -1.21
C ARG A 14 -12.24 6.82 -0.89
N SER A 15 -12.96 5.97 -1.60
CA SER A 15 -14.35 5.64 -1.30
C SER A 15 -14.58 4.15 -1.47
N LEU A 16 -15.69 3.64 -0.92
CA LEU A 16 -16.13 2.26 -1.11
C LEU A 16 -17.44 2.28 -1.90
N ILE A 17 -17.50 1.48 -2.95
CA ILE A 17 -18.71 1.22 -3.71
C ILE A 17 -18.92 -0.30 -3.69
N ASP A 18 -20.03 -0.74 -3.09
CA ASP A 18 -20.32 -2.17 -2.87
C ASP A 18 -19.17 -2.92 -2.17
N GLY A 19 -18.53 -2.27 -1.17
CA GLY A 19 -17.39 -2.82 -0.45
C GLY A 19 -16.08 -2.83 -1.21
N LYS A 20 -16.04 -2.29 -2.41
CA LYS A 20 -14.86 -2.25 -3.28
C LYS A 20 -14.23 -0.87 -3.29
N ARG A 21 -12.90 -0.84 -3.20
CA ARG A 21 -12.15 0.42 -3.18
C ARG A 21 -12.21 1.14 -4.51
N HIS A 22 -12.54 2.45 -4.43
CA HIS A 22 -12.51 3.39 -5.54
C HIS A 22 -11.74 4.64 -5.13
N TYR A 23 -11.30 5.40 -6.12
CA TYR A 23 -10.68 6.71 -5.93
C TYR A 23 -11.48 7.78 -6.64
N ASP A 24 -11.81 8.86 -5.93
CA ASP A 24 -12.42 10.04 -6.51
C ASP A 24 -11.30 10.95 -7.04
N ILE A 25 -11.23 11.09 -8.35
CA ILE A 25 -10.24 11.92 -9.04
C ILE A 25 -10.99 12.80 -10.05
N GLU A 26 -10.86 14.12 -9.90
CA GLU A 26 -11.46 15.09 -10.84
C GLU A 26 -12.96 14.82 -11.12
N HIS A 27 -13.74 14.61 -10.06
CA HIS A 27 -15.18 14.30 -10.11
C HIS A 27 -15.55 12.94 -10.73
N THR A 28 -14.56 12.08 -10.98
CA THR A 28 -14.78 10.74 -11.51
C THR A 28 -14.38 9.71 -10.46
N LYS A 29 -15.22 8.69 -10.25
CA LYS A 29 -14.92 7.56 -9.39
C LYS A 29 -14.28 6.44 -10.22
N LEU A 30 -13.02 6.15 -9.93
CA LEU A 30 -12.28 5.11 -10.62
C LEU A 30 -12.05 3.90 -9.70
N PRO A 31 -12.24 2.66 -10.20
CA PRO A 31 -11.92 1.50 -9.41
C PRO A 31 -10.42 1.45 -9.11
N SER A 32 -10.06 0.98 -7.91
CA SER A 32 -8.65 0.80 -7.57
C SER A 32 -8.06 -0.38 -8.34
N VAL A 33 -6.76 -0.32 -8.59
CA VAL A 33 -5.99 -1.44 -9.17
C VAL A 33 -6.20 -2.71 -8.36
N THR A 34 -6.22 -2.62 -7.02
CA THR A 34 -6.48 -3.78 -6.16
C THR A 34 -7.87 -4.38 -6.38
N THR A 35 -8.88 -3.56 -6.64
CA THR A 35 -10.23 -4.03 -6.99
C THR A 35 -10.23 -4.82 -8.30
N ILE A 36 -9.52 -4.33 -9.31
CA ILE A 36 -9.40 -5.01 -10.61
C ILE A 36 -8.64 -6.33 -10.46
N ILE A 37 -7.53 -6.33 -9.73
CA ILE A 37 -6.73 -7.54 -9.49
C ILE A 37 -7.57 -8.59 -8.75
N SER A 38 -8.36 -8.20 -7.75
CA SER A 38 -9.26 -9.11 -7.05
C SER A 38 -10.34 -9.68 -7.96
N ALA A 39 -10.93 -8.86 -8.82
CA ALA A 39 -11.98 -9.29 -9.75
C ALA A 39 -11.45 -10.24 -10.84
N THR A 40 -10.17 -10.12 -11.21
CA THR A 40 -9.53 -10.93 -12.26
C THR A 40 -8.65 -12.05 -11.69
N GLN A 41 -8.74 -12.31 -10.41
CA GLN A 41 -7.98 -13.36 -9.73
C GLN A 41 -8.33 -14.75 -10.32
N SER A 42 -7.31 -15.61 -10.54
CA SER A 42 -7.51 -16.96 -11.05
C SER A 42 -8.28 -17.84 -10.06
N GLU A 43 -9.00 -18.83 -10.58
CA GLU A 43 -9.72 -19.81 -9.74
C GLU A 43 -8.77 -20.59 -8.83
N GLU A 44 -7.57 -20.90 -9.30
CA GLU A 44 -6.52 -21.57 -8.52
C GLU A 44 -6.13 -20.73 -7.31
N LYS A 45 -5.95 -19.42 -7.48
CA LYS A 45 -5.60 -18.50 -6.41
C LYS A 45 -6.72 -18.32 -5.39
N LYS A 46 -7.98 -18.25 -5.87
CA LYS A 46 -9.17 -18.21 -5.02
C LYS A 46 -9.29 -19.47 -4.18
N LYS A 47 -9.08 -20.65 -4.80
CA LYS A 47 -9.09 -21.94 -4.11
C LYS A 47 -8.00 -22.02 -3.05
N SER A 48 -6.77 -21.63 -3.36
CA SER A 48 -5.64 -21.61 -2.43
C SER A 48 -5.94 -20.76 -1.20
N LEU A 49 -6.54 -19.58 -1.38
CA LEU A 49 -6.93 -18.71 -0.29
C LEU A 49 -8.06 -19.32 0.56
N ALA A 50 -9.06 -19.94 -0.09
CA ALA A 50 -10.15 -20.61 0.59
C ALA A 50 -9.66 -21.81 1.42
N ASP A 51 -8.76 -22.62 0.88
CA ASP A 51 -8.14 -23.75 1.56
C ASP A 51 -7.31 -23.29 2.77
N TRP A 52 -6.57 -22.19 2.65
CA TRP A 52 -5.82 -21.60 3.74
C TRP A 52 -6.75 -21.14 4.87
N LYS A 53 -7.85 -20.44 4.54
CA LYS A 53 -8.84 -20.00 5.52
C LYS A 53 -9.52 -21.17 6.22
N ALA A 54 -9.87 -22.21 5.47
CA ALA A 54 -10.50 -23.42 6.02
C ALA A 54 -9.57 -24.16 6.99
N ARG A 55 -8.27 -24.21 6.66
CA ARG A 55 -7.26 -24.86 7.50
C ARG A 55 -7.03 -24.13 8.83
N LEU A 56 -7.01 -22.79 8.82
CA LEU A 56 -6.81 -21.99 10.03
C LEU A 56 -8.11 -21.75 10.81
N GLY A 57 -9.26 -21.77 10.17
CA GLY A 57 -10.52 -21.27 10.71
C GLY A 57 -10.70 -19.76 10.46
N ALA A 58 -11.94 -19.33 10.30
CA ALA A 58 -12.27 -17.96 9.90
C ALA A 58 -11.72 -16.90 10.88
N GLN A 59 -11.88 -17.11 12.19
CA GLN A 59 -11.38 -16.17 13.21
C GLN A 59 -9.87 -16.04 13.21
N ALA A 60 -9.14 -17.16 13.13
CA ALA A 60 -7.69 -17.16 13.10
C ALA A 60 -7.15 -16.52 11.81
N ALA A 61 -7.77 -16.82 10.67
CA ALA A 61 -7.42 -16.21 9.39
C ALA A 61 -7.61 -14.69 9.39
N ASP A 62 -8.72 -14.20 9.95
CA ASP A 62 -8.98 -12.77 10.08
C ASP A 62 -7.96 -12.08 10.99
N ARG A 63 -7.58 -12.70 12.10
CA ARG A 63 -6.54 -12.16 12.99
C ARG A 63 -5.19 -12.05 12.29
N VAL A 64 -4.78 -13.09 11.58
CA VAL A 64 -3.51 -13.08 10.81
C VAL A 64 -3.53 -11.96 9.77
N ARG A 65 -4.62 -11.82 9.05
CA ARG A 65 -4.81 -10.75 8.06
C ARG A 65 -4.72 -9.36 8.71
N ASP A 66 -5.42 -9.15 9.82
CA ASP A 66 -5.49 -7.85 10.48
C ASP A 66 -4.13 -7.45 11.08
N ILE A 67 -3.41 -8.38 11.70
CA ILE A 67 -2.05 -8.14 12.22
C ILE A 67 -1.10 -7.82 11.07
N ALA A 68 -1.17 -8.56 9.96
CA ALA A 68 -0.34 -8.31 8.80
C ALA A 68 -0.62 -6.93 8.19
N ALA A 69 -1.89 -6.52 8.12
CA ALA A 69 -2.28 -5.20 7.64
C ALA A 69 -1.78 -4.07 8.56
N MET A 70 -1.90 -4.22 9.87
CA MET A 70 -1.38 -3.26 10.85
C MET A 70 0.14 -3.11 10.76
N ARG A 71 0.86 -4.23 10.66
CA ARG A 71 2.31 -4.24 10.50
C ARG A 71 2.75 -3.61 9.19
N GLY A 72 2.05 -3.90 8.09
CA GLY A 72 2.28 -3.27 6.80
C GLY A 72 2.08 -1.76 6.86
N THR A 73 1.00 -1.30 7.46
CA THR A 73 0.73 0.14 7.64
C THR A 73 1.85 0.82 8.45
N ALA A 74 2.27 0.21 9.55
CA ALA A 74 3.38 0.74 10.37
C ALA A 74 4.69 0.79 9.58
N MET A 75 4.98 -0.23 8.78
CA MET A 75 6.17 -0.27 7.92
C MET A 75 6.15 0.86 6.89
N HIS A 76 5.03 1.07 6.21
CA HIS A 76 4.88 2.16 5.24
C HIS A 76 5.05 3.54 5.88
N THR A 77 4.59 3.72 7.12
CA THR A 77 4.80 4.97 7.86
C THR A 77 6.28 5.24 8.12
N TYR A 78 7.05 4.22 8.50
CA TYR A 78 8.50 4.34 8.63
C TYR A 78 9.19 4.70 7.32
N LEU A 79 8.79 4.07 6.21
CA LEU A 79 9.35 4.33 4.89
C LEU A 79 9.05 5.76 4.41
N ASP A 80 7.80 6.20 4.53
CA ASP A 80 7.40 7.55 4.13
C ASP A 80 8.14 8.61 4.95
N ALA A 81 8.25 8.41 6.27
CA ALA A 81 9.00 9.30 7.14
C ALA A 81 10.49 9.39 6.74
N TYR A 82 11.11 8.26 6.43
CA TYR A 82 12.48 8.23 5.94
C TYR A 82 12.65 8.99 4.62
N ILE A 83 11.77 8.73 3.66
CA ILE A 83 11.80 9.37 2.34
C ILE A 83 11.60 10.89 2.46
N ARG A 84 10.76 11.34 3.38
CA ARG A 84 10.51 12.77 3.63
C ARG A 84 11.57 13.43 4.51
N GLY A 85 12.48 12.65 5.08
CA GLY A 85 13.49 13.17 5.99
C GLY A 85 12.95 13.59 7.36
N THR A 86 11.79 13.06 7.75
CA THR A 86 11.20 13.28 9.08
C THR A 86 11.51 12.09 9.98
N GLY A 87 11.61 12.33 11.29
CA GLY A 87 11.75 11.23 12.25
C GLY A 87 10.44 10.52 12.47
N HIS A 88 10.51 9.22 12.76
CA HIS A 88 9.36 8.41 13.17
C HIS A 88 9.79 7.35 14.16
N LYS A 89 9.01 7.18 15.22
CA LYS A 89 9.20 6.12 16.20
C LYS A 89 7.85 5.59 16.67
N ASP A 90 7.64 4.30 16.51
CA ASP A 90 6.45 3.59 16.97
C ASP A 90 6.87 2.55 18.00
N LEU A 91 6.50 2.80 19.27
CA LEU A 91 6.85 1.93 20.41
C LEU A 91 5.86 0.79 20.63
N THR A 92 4.80 0.70 19.84
CA THR A 92 3.88 -0.44 19.91
C THR A 92 4.58 -1.73 19.47
N SER A 93 4.05 -2.88 19.86
CA SER A 93 4.58 -4.17 19.43
C SER A 93 4.60 -4.31 17.90
N VAL A 94 3.56 -3.81 17.23
CA VAL A 94 3.46 -3.80 15.77
C VAL A 94 4.53 -2.88 15.16
N GLY A 95 4.74 -1.68 15.72
CA GLY A 95 5.78 -0.77 15.29
C GLY A 95 7.19 -1.33 15.44
N GLN A 96 7.44 -2.03 16.55
CA GLN A 96 8.73 -2.68 16.78
C GLN A 96 9.00 -3.84 15.81
N GLU A 97 7.96 -4.56 15.36
CA GLU A 97 8.09 -5.57 14.31
C GLU A 97 8.30 -4.95 12.92
N ALA A 98 7.66 -3.82 12.66
CA ALA A 98 7.71 -3.13 11.36
C ALA A 98 9.03 -2.42 11.11
N GLU A 99 9.68 -1.89 12.17
CA GLU A 99 10.91 -1.11 12.05
C GLU A 99 12.06 -1.86 11.34
N PRO A 100 12.43 -3.10 11.72
CA PRO A 100 13.47 -3.82 11.02
C PRO A 100 13.12 -4.15 9.56
N MET A 101 11.83 -4.36 9.25
CA MET A 101 11.37 -4.55 7.88
C MET A 101 11.60 -3.29 7.04
N ALA A 102 11.22 -2.13 7.57
CA ALA A 102 11.46 -0.84 6.91
C ALA A 102 12.95 -0.56 6.72
N LYS A 103 13.77 -0.82 7.75
CA LYS A 103 15.22 -0.65 7.67
C LYS A 103 15.84 -1.51 6.57
N LYS A 104 15.38 -2.73 6.41
CA LYS A 104 15.84 -3.62 5.35
C LYS A 104 15.49 -3.08 3.96
N ILE A 105 14.26 -2.62 3.77
CA ILE A 105 13.84 -1.99 2.50
C ILE A 105 14.67 -0.74 2.20
N ILE A 106 14.95 0.08 3.21
CA ILE A 106 15.77 1.29 3.06
C ILE A 106 17.18 0.92 2.61
N SER A 107 17.81 -0.06 3.27
CA SER A 107 19.20 -0.43 3.01
C SER A 107 19.41 -1.22 1.72
N GLU A 108 18.41 -1.97 1.26
CA GLU A 108 18.54 -2.88 0.13
C GLU A 108 17.67 -2.46 -1.07
N GLY A 109 16.50 -1.87 -0.83
CA GLY A 109 15.53 -1.52 -1.87
C GLY A 109 15.60 -0.08 -2.35
N LEU A 110 15.93 0.86 -1.47
CA LEU A 110 15.98 2.28 -1.83
C LEU A 110 17.38 2.79 -2.17
N ILE A 111 18.38 1.92 -2.06
CA ILE A 111 19.79 2.32 -2.25
C ILE A 111 20.09 2.86 -3.66
N ASP A 112 19.38 2.36 -4.66
CA ASP A 112 19.56 2.76 -6.05
C ASP A 112 18.73 3.98 -6.47
N LEU A 113 17.83 4.46 -5.56
CA LEU A 113 17.04 5.65 -5.81
C LEU A 113 17.86 6.92 -5.52
N ASN A 114 18.28 7.60 -6.56
CA ASN A 114 19.03 8.85 -6.44
C ASN A 114 18.12 10.06 -6.25
N GLU A 115 16.92 10.00 -6.81
CA GLU A 115 15.97 11.10 -6.84
C GLU A 115 14.57 10.58 -6.52
N ILE A 116 13.81 11.31 -5.72
CA ILE A 116 12.42 11.01 -5.39
C ILE A 116 11.51 11.98 -6.14
N TRP A 117 10.54 11.45 -6.85
CA TRP A 117 9.53 12.21 -7.58
C TRP A 117 8.18 12.23 -6.87
N GLY A 118 7.94 11.31 -5.96
CA GLY A 118 6.73 11.26 -5.14
C GLY A 118 6.79 10.15 -4.09
N SER A 119 6.07 10.35 -3.00
CA SER A 119 5.87 9.36 -1.94
C SER A 119 4.40 9.34 -1.55
N GLU A 120 3.82 8.15 -1.44
CA GLU A 120 2.39 7.95 -1.14
C GLU A 120 1.49 8.75 -2.11
N VAL A 121 1.75 8.63 -3.39
CA VAL A 121 1.03 9.39 -4.42
C VAL A 121 0.01 8.52 -5.15
N THR A 122 -1.04 9.16 -5.66
CA THR A 122 -2.04 8.50 -6.50
C THR A 122 -1.67 8.65 -7.96
N LEU A 123 -1.66 7.52 -8.66
CA LEU A 123 -1.53 7.45 -10.11
C LEU A 123 -2.85 6.95 -10.69
N TYR A 124 -3.19 7.38 -11.89
CA TYR A 124 -4.41 6.93 -12.54
C TYR A 124 -4.28 6.86 -14.06
N TYR A 125 -5.06 5.96 -14.63
CA TYR A 125 -5.30 5.95 -16.07
C TYR A 125 -6.71 6.53 -16.29
N PRO A 126 -6.85 7.61 -17.06
CA PRO A 126 -8.11 8.29 -17.23
C PRO A 126 -9.24 7.33 -17.61
N GLU A 127 -10.39 7.46 -16.93
CA GLU A 127 -11.62 6.68 -17.16
C GLU A 127 -11.53 5.19 -16.83
N LEU A 128 -10.36 4.64 -16.47
CA LEU A 128 -10.19 3.20 -16.28
C LEU A 128 -9.92 2.79 -14.83
N TYR A 129 -8.84 3.27 -14.24
CA TYR A 129 -8.46 2.86 -12.89
C TYR A 129 -7.50 3.85 -12.22
N ALA A 130 -7.35 3.69 -10.92
CA ALA A 130 -6.39 4.45 -10.13
C ALA A 130 -5.75 3.56 -9.05
N GLY A 131 -4.61 3.98 -8.54
CA GLY A 131 -3.92 3.29 -7.46
C GLY A 131 -2.96 4.20 -6.73
N ALA A 132 -2.71 3.89 -5.46
CA ALA A 132 -1.66 4.53 -4.70
C ALA A 132 -0.34 3.78 -4.92
N THR A 133 0.74 4.52 -5.03
CA THR A 133 2.10 3.96 -5.06
C THR A 133 2.92 4.55 -3.91
N ASP A 134 3.76 3.71 -3.32
CA ASP A 134 4.53 4.09 -2.13
C ASP A 134 5.62 5.11 -2.48
N VAL A 135 6.32 4.89 -3.58
CA VAL A 135 7.40 5.79 -4.02
C VAL A 135 7.54 5.79 -5.53
N VAL A 136 7.87 6.93 -6.07
CA VAL A 136 8.25 7.13 -7.49
C VAL A 136 9.60 7.85 -7.50
N GLY A 137 10.53 7.34 -8.30
CA GLY A 137 11.87 7.90 -8.41
C GLY A 137 12.68 7.35 -9.59
#